data_96750f245d4d97701703ed580d54a0d4
#
_entry.id   96750f245d4d97701703ed580d54a0d4
#
_cell.length_a   1.000
_cell.length_b   1.000
_cell.length_c   1.000
_cell.angle_alpha   90.00
_cell.angle_beta   90.00
_cell.angle_gamma   90.00
#
_symmetry.space_group_name_H-M   'P 1'
#
loop_
_entity.id
_entity.type
_entity.pdbx_description
1 polymer ?
#
loop_
_entity_poly.entity_id
_entity_poly.type
_entity_poly.pdbx_seq_one_letter_code
_entity_poly.pdbx_strand_id
1 'polypeptide(L)'
;MNKKIQKAVAIILGACTICSVLTFTACSKQDATKEESVVATEKAKIKDADAINYIESYSSKQLGLTDDEKKACSFMVASDGEEIDGKKYIKIIAAIKNEQKGDDGKTTYTFDTKGEYFISFNGDEVLKKSGDAYSKLELITTTKKENNQ
;
A
#
# COMPACT_ATOMS: atom_id res chain seq x y z
N MET A 1 1.92 20.93 -46.35
CA MET A 1 2.57 22.03 -45.55
C MET A 1 2.54 21.63 -44.08
N ASN A 2 3.69 21.20 -43.55
CA ASN A 2 3.85 20.68 -42.20
C ASN A 2 4.31 21.77 -41.25
N LYS A 3 3.54 22.11 -40.23
CA LYS A 3 3.98 22.98 -39.14
C LYS A 3 4.41 22.12 -37.95
N LYS A 4 5.74 22.07 -37.77
CA LYS A 4 6.39 21.52 -36.57
C LYS A 4 6.15 22.44 -35.39
N ILE A 5 5.51 21.95 -34.34
CA ILE A 5 5.41 22.67 -33.07
C ILE A 5 6.54 22.13 -32.19
N GLN A 6 7.58 22.94 -32.03
CA GLN A 6 8.63 22.74 -31.05
C GLN A 6 8.10 23.23 -29.68
N LYS A 7 7.99 22.36 -28.70
CA LYS A 7 7.76 22.75 -27.32
C LYS A 7 9.09 22.86 -26.61
N ALA A 8 9.41 24.08 -26.21
CA ALA A 8 10.58 24.41 -25.40
C ALA A 8 10.35 23.91 -23.96
N VAL A 9 11.29 23.13 -23.46
CA VAL A 9 11.38 22.73 -22.05
C VAL A 9 12.25 23.76 -21.35
N ALA A 10 11.67 24.55 -20.47
CA ALA A 10 12.41 25.48 -19.61
C ALA A 10 12.88 24.72 -18.35
N ILE A 11 14.19 24.51 -18.25
CA ILE A 11 14.83 23.98 -17.04
C ILE A 11 15.13 25.15 -16.12
N ILE A 12 14.45 25.23 -14.99
CA ILE A 12 14.74 26.21 -13.93
C ILE A 12 15.72 25.55 -12.96
N LEU A 13 16.99 25.94 -13.06
CA LEU A 13 18.04 25.64 -12.09
C LEU A 13 17.96 26.68 -10.96
N GLY A 14 17.38 26.29 -9.83
CA GLY A 14 17.43 27.07 -8.59
C GLY A 14 18.67 26.70 -7.78
N ALA A 15 19.68 27.57 -7.80
CA ALA A 15 20.85 27.46 -6.94
C ALA A 15 20.52 28.01 -5.55
N CYS A 16 20.44 27.15 -4.52
CA CYS A 16 20.40 27.57 -3.13
C CYS A 16 21.83 27.65 -2.58
N THR A 17 22.29 28.86 -2.40
CA THR A 17 23.53 29.20 -1.69
C THR A 17 23.34 29.03 -0.21
N ILE A 18 24.08 28.11 0.39
CA ILE A 18 24.09 27.89 1.85
C ILE A 18 25.22 28.76 2.41
N CYS A 19 24.88 29.84 3.12
CA CYS A 19 25.81 30.60 3.95
C CYS A 19 25.99 29.92 5.30
N SER A 20 27.15 29.32 5.48
CA SER A 20 27.62 28.82 6.78
C SER A 20 28.17 29.98 7.59
N VAL A 21 27.59 30.29 8.72
CA VAL A 21 28.23 31.16 9.74
C VAL A 21 28.42 30.31 11.00
N LEU A 22 29.66 29.91 11.23
CA LEU A 22 30.12 29.33 12.50
C LEU A 22 30.47 30.46 13.47
N THR A 23 29.69 30.61 14.51
CA THR A 23 30.13 31.35 15.69
C THR A 23 30.11 30.44 16.91
N PHE A 24 31.31 30.04 17.35
CA PHE A 24 31.50 29.41 18.65
C PHE A 24 31.43 30.51 19.72
N THR A 25 30.56 30.36 20.68
CA THR A 25 30.71 31.01 21.99
C THR A 25 30.28 30.04 23.10
N ALA A 26 31.12 29.96 24.10
CA ALA A 26 31.12 28.96 25.16
C ALA A 26 30.08 29.20 26.26
N CYS A 27 29.75 28.07 26.94
CA CYS A 27 29.28 27.93 28.33
C CYS A 27 28.01 28.67 28.74
N SER A 28 26.92 27.94 28.86
CA SER A 28 26.15 27.91 30.12
C SER A 28 25.23 26.70 30.16
N LYS A 29 25.21 25.98 31.26
CA LYS A 29 24.32 24.85 31.53
C LYS A 29 22.88 25.32 31.51
N GLN A 30 22.09 24.70 30.62
CA GLN A 30 20.64 24.64 30.77
C GLN A 30 20.14 23.39 30.08
N ASP A 31 19.55 22.50 30.84
CA ASP A 31 18.78 21.34 30.38
C ASP A 31 17.75 21.78 29.34
N ALA A 32 18.03 21.52 28.08
CA ALA A 32 17.03 21.53 27.03
C ALA A 32 16.74 20.08 26.70
N THR A 33 15.73 19.56 27.36
CA THR A 33 15.04 18.34 26.95
C THR A 33 14.63 18.51 25.49
N LYS A 34 15.42 17.96 24.59
CA LYS A 34 15.05 17.80 23.20
C LYS A 34 13.94 16.76 23.18
N GLU A 35 12.71 17.22 23.18
CA GLU A 35 11.59 16.37 22.82
C GLU A 35 11.78 15.95 21.36
N GLU A 36 12.49 14.84 21.20
CA GLU A 36 12.43 14.06 19.99
C GLU A 36 10.99 13.53 19.93
N SER A 37 10.14 14.19 19.14
CA SER A 37 8.80 13.71 18.89
C SER A 37 8.96 12.39 18.15
N VAL A 38 9.01 11.30 18.90
CA VAL A 38 8.87 9.96 18.37
C VAL A 38 7.45 9.90 17.82
N VAL A 39 7.32 10.11 16.51
CA VAL A 39 6.07 9.81 15.80
C VAL A 39 5.88 8.31 15.99
N ALA A 40 5.06 7.95 16.98
CA ALA A 40 4.70 6.56 17.20
C ALA A 40 4.01 6.07 15.94
N THR A 41 4.72 5.27 15.15
CA THR A 41 4.13 4.62 13.98
C THR A 41 3.07 3.67 14.50
N GLU A 42 1.82 4.01 14.27
CA GLU A 42 0.69 3.16 14.65
C GLU A 42 0.84 1.81 13.95
N LYS A 43 0.97 0.75 14.73
CA LYS A 43 1.07 -0.61 14.21
C LYS A 43 -0.33 -1.18 13.97
N ALA A 44 -0.48 -1.89 12.86
CA ALA A 44 -1.69 -2.66 12.58
C ALA A 44 -1.95 -3.66 13.73
N LYS A 45 -3.21 -3.74 14.17
CA LYS A 45 -3.66 -4.75 15.14
C LYS A 45 -3.88 -6.10 14.47
N ILE A 46 -4.28 -6.09 13.20
CA ILE A 46 -4.40 -7.28 12.37
C ILE A 46 -3.03 -7.64 11.79
N LYS A 47 -2.66 -8.91 11.80
CA LYS A 47 -1.42 -9.40 11.19
C LYS A 47 -1.61 -9.58 9.69
N ASP A 48 -0.53 -9.46 8.92
CA ASP A 48 -0.53 -9.61 7.45
C ASP A 48 -1.17 -10.93 6.98
N ALA A 49 -0.81 -12.05 7.62
CA ALA A 49 -1.39 -13.35 7.28
C ALA A 49 -2.90 -13.41 7.55
N ASP A 50 -3.36 -12.81 8.65
CA ASP A 50 -4.78 -12.76 8.99
C ASP A 50 -5.54 -11.84 8.04
N ALA A 51 -4.90 -10.73 7.62
CA ALA A 51 -5.44 -9.80 6.63
C ALA A 51 -5.61 -10.47 5.25
N ILE A 52 -4.60 -11.24 4.80
CA ILE A 52 -4.67 -12.02 3.56
C ILE A 52 -5.82 -13.03 3.64
N ASN A 53 -5.84 -13.87 4.69
CA ASN A 53 -6.88 -14.90 4.88
C ASN A 53 -8.27 -14.27 4.92
N TYR A 54 -8.40 -13.08 5.53
CA TYR A 54 -9.66 -12.37 5.60
C TYR A 54 -10.13 -11.94 4.20
N ILE A 55 -9.26 -11.36 3.37
CA ILE A 55 -9.61 -11.00 2.00
C ILE A 55 -9.90 -12.24 1.16
N GLU A 56 -9.14 -13.32 1.28
CA GLU A 56 -9.38 -14.58 0.56
C GLU A 56 -10.74 -15.21 0.91
N SER A 57 -11.29 -14.95 2.10
CA SER A 57 -12.59 -15.48 2.52
C SER A 57 -13.77 -14.85 1.79
N TYR A 58 -13.62 -13.69 1.16
CA TYR A 58 -14.65 -13.09 0.32
C TYR A 58 -14.91 -13.92 -0.94
N SER A 59 -16.15 -13.94 -1.41
CA SER A 59 -16.49 -14.55 -2.69
C SER A 59 -15.85 -13.79 -3.86
N SER A 60 -15.60 -14.47 -4.98
CA SER A 60 -15.12 -13.86 -6.22
C SER A 60 -15.96 -12.64 -6.63
N LYS A 61 -17.29 -12.76 -6.53
CA LYS A 61 -18.22 -11.68 -6.84
C LYS A 61 -18.02 -10.44 -5.95
N GLN A 62 -17.82 -10.61 -4.64
CA GLN A 62 -17.56 -9.49 -3.72
C GLN A 62 -16.22 -8.82 -4.05
N LEU A 63 -15.21 -9.62 -4.35
CA LEU A 63 -13.90 -9.13 -4.76
C LEU A 63 -13.93 -8.51 -6.17
N GLY A 64 -14.99 -8.77 -6.96
CA GLY A 64 -15.12 -8.34 -8.35
C GLY A 64 -14.17 -9.05 -9.29
N LEU A 65 -13.86 -10.29 -8.95
CA LEU A 65 -13.09 -11.24 -9.74
C LEU A 65 -14.04 -12.28 -10.33
N THR A 66 -13.64 -12.92 -11.42
CA THR A 66 -14.26 -14.18 -11.84
C THR A 66 -13.80 -15.31 -10.92
N ASP A 67 -14.51 -16.43 -10.91
CA ASP A 67 -14.12 -17.61 -10.11
C ASP A 67 -12.76 -18.17 -10.55
N ASP A 68 -12.47 -18.11 -11.85
CA ASP A 68 -11.20 -18.58 -12.41
C ASP A 68 -10.05 -17.62 -12.04
N GLU A 69 -10.27 -16.31 -12.10
CA GLU A 69 -9.28 -15.33 -11.64
C GLU A 69 -8.99 -15.49 -10.16
N LYS A 70 -10.02 -15.64 -9.31
CA LYS A 70 -9.83 -15.84 -7.88
C LYS A 70 -8.99 -17.08 -7.57
N LYS A 71 -9.23 -18.19 -8.31
CA LYS A 71 -8.44 -19.43 -8.15
C LYS A 71 -6.99 -19.29 -8.62
N ALA A 72 -6.77 -18.47 -9.67
CA ALA A 72 -5.44 -18.26 -10.25
C ALA A 72 -4.63 -17.20 -9.52
N CYS A 73 -5.29 -16.29 -8.79
CA CYS A 73 -4.63 -15.21 -8.04
C CYS A 73 -3.90 -15.74 -6.81
N SER A 74 -2.75 -15.13 -6.56
CA SER A 74 -2.12 -15.10 -5.23
C SER A 74 -2.47 -13.78 -4.57
N PHE A 75 -2.81 -13.82 -3.28
CA PHE A 75 -3.05 -12.63 -2.46
C PHE A 75 -1.78 -12.31 -1.67
N MET A 76 -1.37 -11.05 -1.69
CA MET A 76 -0.14 -10.64 -1.02
C MET A 76 -0.26 -9.21 -0.47
N VAL A 77 0.41 -8.96 0.66
CA VAL A 77 0.54 -7.60 1.19
C VAL A 77 1.46 -6.81 0.28
N ALA A 78 0.98 -5.69 -0.22
CA ALA A 78 1.74 -4.76 -1.05
C ALA A 78 2.28 -3.57 -0.25
N SER A 79 1.56 -3.17 0.81
CA SER A 79 1.94 -2.07 1.70
C SER A 79 1.22 -2.22 3.04
N ASP A 80 1.89 -1.86 4.13
CA ASP A 80 1.31 -1.72 5.46
C ASP A 80 1.37 -0.24 5.89
N GLY A 81 0.22 0.39 6.07
CA GLY A 81 0.12 1.78 6.50
C GLY A 81 -0.23 2.78 5.41
N GLU A 82 -0.88 2.35 4.35
CA GLU A 82 -1.46 3.25 3.36
C GLU A 82 -2.59 4.08 3.98
N GLU A 83 -2.55 5.39 3.80
CA GLU A 83 -3.52 6.30 4.39
C GLU A 83 -4.61 6.67 3.38
N ILE A 84 -5.87 6.41 3.76
CA ILE A 84 -7.06 6.75 2.98
C ILE A 84 -8.04 7.47 3.92
N ASP A 85 -8.40 8.70 3.61
CA ASP A 85 -9.31 9.54 4.41
C ASP A 85 -8.93 9.62 5.90
N GLY A 86 -7.62 9.73 6.20
CA GLY A 86 -7.07 9.83 7.56
C GLY A 86 -7.07 8.53 8.36
N LYS A 87 -7.38 7.39 7.73
CA LYS A 87 -7.27 6.06 8.32
C LYS A 87 -6.14 5.27 7.68
N LYS A 88 -5.49 4.41 8.44
CA LYS A 88 -4.42 3.53 7.96
C LYS A 88 -4.93 2.15 7.60
N TYR A 89 -4.43 1.64 6.49
CA TYR A 89 -4.83 0.36 5.92
C TYR A 89 -3.61 -0.48 5.53
N ILE A 90 -3.78 -1.79 5.59
CA ILE A 90 -2.92 -2.77 4.93
C ILE A 90 -3.46 -2.95 3.52
N LYS A 91 -2.63 -2.70 2.51
CA LYS A 91 -2.96 -2.93 1.11
C LYS A 91 -2.65 -4.36 0.72
N ILE A 92 -3.64 -5.04 0.18
CA ILE A 92 -3.52 -6.40 -0.34
C ILE A 92 -3.84 -6.37 -1.84
N ILE A 93 -2.99 -7.02 -2.62
CA ILE A 93 -3.22 -7.21 -4.05
C ILE A 93 -3.55 -8.66 -4.35
N ALA A 94 -4.51 -8.87 -5.26
CA ALA A 94 -4.75 -10.15 -5.91
C ALA A 94 -4.08 -10.10 -7.29
N ALA A 95 -3.10 -10.96 -7.53
CA ALA A 95 -2.35 -10.97 -8.77
C ALA A 95 -2.12 -12.37 -9.30
N ILE A 96 -2.15 -12.50 -10.63
CA ILE A 96 -1.81 -13.75 -11.34
C ILE A 96 -0.32 -13.68 -11.70
N LYS A 97 0.41 -14.70 -11.28
CA LYS A 97 1.82 -14.86 -11.64
C LYS A 97 1.92 -15.45 -13.04
N ASN A 98 2.57 -14.77 -13.95
CA ASN A 98 2.89 -15.23 -15.27
C ASN A 98 4.37 -15.58 -15.37
N GLU A 99 4.67 -16.68 -16.02
CA GLU A 99 6.04 -17.16 -16.26
C GLU A 99 6.36 -17.05 -17.74
N GLN A 100 7.50 -16.44 -18.06
CA GLN A 100 8.02 -16.32 -19.40
C GLN A 100 9.44 -16.89 -19.46
N LYS A 101 9.68 -17.84 -20.34
CA LYS A 101 11.02 -18.35 -20.60
C LYS A 101 11.65 -17.55 -21.73
N GLY A 102 12.79 -16.95 -21.46
CA GLY A 102 13.60 -16.28 -22.48
C GLY A 102 14.39 -17.27 -23.34
N ASP A 103 14.84 -16.83 -24.50
CA ASP A 103 15.68 -17.62 -25.42
C ASP A 103 17.04 -17.97 -24.80
N ASP A 104 17.44 -17.26 -23.76
CA ASP A 104 18.66 -17.50 -22.96
C ASP A 104 18.46 -18.57 -21.86
N GLY A 105 17.27 -19.21 -21.83
CA GLY A 105 16.90 -20.22 -20.83
C GLY A 105 16.54 -19.66 -19.46
N LYS A 106 16.56 -18.33 -19.26
CA LYS A 106 16.15 -17.70 -18.00
C LYS A 106 14.64 -17.58 -17.96
N THR A 107 14.11 -17.77 -16.75
CA THR A 107 12.69 -17.58 -16.47
C THR A 107 12.47 -16.19 -15.87
N THR A 108 11.57 -15.42 -16.49
CA THR A 108 11.12 -14.13 -15.97
C THR A 108 9.69 -14.28 -15.44
N TYR A 109 9.42 -13.65 -14.30
CA TYR A 109 8.10 -13.64 -13.69
C TYR A 109 7.53 -12.23 -13.75
N THR A 110 6.27 -12.14 -14.16
CA THR A 110 5.47 -10.90 -14.09
C THR A 110 4.20 -11.17 -13.29
N PHE A 111 3.67 -10.14 -12.66
CA PHE A 111 2.43 -10.21 -11.90
C PHE A 111 1.39 -9.31 -12.53
N ASP A 112 0.25 -9.89 -12.90
CA ASP A 112 -0.89 -9.18 -13.44
C ASP A 112 -1.89 -8.95 -12.31
N THR A 113 -1.96 -7.71 -11.82
CA THR A 113 -2.85 -7.33 -10.72
C THR A 113 -4.30 -7.30 -11.18
N LYS A 114 -5.14 -8.10 -10.55
CA LYS A 114 -6.58 -8.24 -10.82
C LYS A 114 -7.45 -7.47 -9.83
N GLY A 115 -6.93 -7.19 -8.64
CA GLY A 115 -7.66 -6.44 -7.61
C GLY A 115 -6.75 -5.83 -6.56
N GLU A 116 -7.20 -4.71 -6.00
CA GLU A 116 -6.55 -4.03 -4.88
C GLU A 116 -7.57 -3.86 -3.75
N TYR A 117 -7.20 -4.32 -2.56
CA TYR A 117 -8.02 -4.32 -1.37
C TYR A 117 -7.29 -3.69 -0.21
N PHE A 118 -8.02 -3.03 0.67
CA PHE A 118 -7.47 -2.30 1.81
C PHE A 118 -8.24 -2.70 3.05
N ILE A 119 -7.56 -3.28 4.03
CA ILE A 119 -8.16 -3.60 5.32
C ILE A 119 -7.63 -2.62 6.37
N SER A 120 -8.53 -1.98 7.12
CA SER A 120 -8.13 -1.04 8.16
C SER A 120 -7.26 -1.74 9.23
N PHE A 121 -6.36 -0.99 9.86
CA PHE A 121 -5.48 -1.53 10.90
C PHE A 121 -6.23 -2.22 12.04
N ASN A 122 -7.48 -1.84 12.28
CA ASN A 122 -8.34 -2.47 13.28
C ASN A 122 -9.12 -3.67 12.75
N GLY A 123 -9.13 -3.90 11.42
CA GLY A 123 -9.92 -4.96 10.79
C GLY A 123 -11.43 -4.69 10.72
N ASP A 124 -11.85 -3.45 11.01
CA ASP A 124 -13.26 -3.04 11.08
C ASP A 124 -13.82 -2.50 9.75
N GLU A 125 -12.96 -2.35 8.77
CA GLU A 125 -13.34 -1.85 7.45
C GLU A 125 -12.50 -2.48 6.35
N VAL A 126 -13.15 -2.83 5.25
CA VAL A 126 -12.48 -3.32 4.05
C VAL A 126 -12.95 -2.49 2.85
N LEU A 127 -11.98 -2.00 2.10
CA LEU A 127 -12.22 -1.25 0.88
C LEU A 127 -11.69 -2.04 -0.33
N LYS A 128 -12.36 -1.88 -1.46
CA LYS A 128 -11.92 -2.32 -2.78
C LYS A 128 -11.68 -1.10 -3.65
N LYS A 129 -10.55 -1.05 -4.34
CA LYS A 129 -10.24 0.00 -5.30
C LYS A 129 -10.75 -0.37 -6.70
N SER A 130 -11.35 0.59 -7.38
CA SER A 130 -11.78 0.48 -8.77
C SER A 130 -11.46 1.81 -9.48
N GLY A 131 -10.42 1.82 -10.31
CA GLY A 131 -9.85 3.06 -10.83
C GLY A 131 -9.35 3.95 -9.69
N ASP A 132 -9.84 5.17 -9.62
CA ASP A 132 -9.49 6.12 -8.53
C ASP A 132 -10.48 6.11 -7.35
N ALA A 133 -11.51 5.26 -7.41
CA ALA A 133 -12.56 5.20 -6.39
C ALA A 133 -12.37 4.01 -5.44
N TYR A 134 -12.75 4.21 -4.18
CA TYR A 134 -12.85 3.17 -3.17
C TYR A 134 -14.30 2.82 -2.89
N SER A 135 -14.59 1.53 -2.77
CA SER A 135 -15.91 1.02 -2.38
C SER A 135 -15.76 0.11 -1.17
N LYS A 136 -16.64 0.30 -0.18
CA LYS A 136 -16.64 -0.53 1.03
C LYS A 136 -17.19 -1.91 0.72
N LEU A 137 -16.50 -2.95 1.20
CA LEU A 137 -17.00 -4.32 1.22
C LEU A 137 -17.72 -4.59 2.56
N GLU A 138 -18.80 -5.35 2.51
CA GLU A 138 -19.46 -5.79 3.73
C GLU A 138 -18.56 -6.77 4.49
N LEU A 139 -18.40 -6.53 5.79
CA LEU A 139 -17.60 -7.41 6.64
C LEU A 139 -18.23 -8.80 6.72
N ILE A 140 -17.39 -9.83 6.60
CA ILE A 140 -17.83 -11.21 6.77
C ILE A 140 -17.97 -11.48 8.26
N THR A 141 -19.21 -11.64 8.71
CA THR A 141 -19.48 -12.05 10.09
C THR A 141 -19.20 -13.55 10.21
N THR A 142 -18.03 -13.90 10.72
CA THR A 142 -17.74 -15.30 11.10
C THR A 142 -18.55 -15.62 12.36
N THR A 143 -19.75 -16.17 12.19
CA THR A 143 -20.47 -16.77 13.30
C THR A 143 -19.67 -18.00 13.72
N LYS A 144 -18.86 -17.89 14.79
CA LYS A 144 -18.33 -19.07 15.48
C LYS A 144 -19.52 -19.91 15.90
N LYS A 145 -19.79 -21.01 15.20
CA LYS A 145 -20.62 -22.07 15.76
C LYS A 145 -19.84 -22.65 16.94
N GLU A 146 -20.16 -22.21 18.15
CA GLU A 146 -19.82 -22.99 19.35
C GLU A 146 -20.57 -24.32 19.24
N ASN A 147 -19.83 -25.37 18.89
CA ASN A 147 -20.29 -26.72 19.06
C ASN A 147 -20.22 -27.01 20.56
N ASN A 148 -21.31 -26.76 21.27
CA ASN A 148 -21.57 -27.40 22.58
C ASN A 148 -21.82 -28.86 22.32
N GLN A 149 -20.85 -29.70 22.64
CA GLN A 149 -21.01 -31.11 22.99
C GLN A 149 -20.74 -31.28 24.47
#